data_652d9a70313a9adf9553d752563b81f4
#
_entry.id   652d9a70313a9adf9553d752563b81f4
#
_cell.length_a   1.000
_cell.length_b   1.000
_cell.length_c   1.000
_cell.angle_alpha   90.00
_cell.angle_beta   90.00
_cell.angle_gamma   90.00
#
_symmetry.space_group_name_H-M   'P 1'
#
loop_
_entity.id
_entity.type
_entity.pdbx_description
1 polymer ?
#
loop_
_entity_poly.entity_id
_entity_poly.type
_entity_poly.pdbx_seq_one_letter_code
_entity_poly.pdbx_strand_id
1 'polypeptide(L)'
;MCVAIPPVGPTPVPCGVPKTAFMIESMVTATARNIGQILGGGKANFQGTWNAVCLADFGDGGVAFVAQPQIPPRNVNWSSSGKWVHAAKIGFEKYFLRKMRKGESEPFYETMALSMLGIDKLKAVKAD
;
A
#
# COMPACT_ATOMS: atom_id res chain seq x y z
N MET A 1 13.01 -3.77 -1.62
CA MET A 1 12.05 -4.83 -1.95
C MET A 1 12.64 -5.68 -3.08
N CYS A 2 12.89 -6.97 -2.82
CA CYS A 2 13.60 -7.88 -3.73
C CYS A 2 12.67 -8.77 -4.57
N VAL A 3 11.34 -8.63 -4.41
CA VAL A 3 10.35 -9.47 -5.05
C VAL A 3 9.91 -8.88 -6.38
N ALA A 4 9.84 -9.69 -7.43
CA ALA A 4 9.16 -9.32 -8.66
C ALA A 4 7.64 -9.33 -8.41
N ILE A 5 6.96 -8.26 -8.79
CA ILE A 5 5.51 -8.15 -8.70
C ILE A 5 4.97 -8.36 -10.11
N PRO A 6 4.25 -9.47 -10.38
CA PRO A 6 3.68 -9.71 -11.69
C PRO A 6 2.56 -8.68 -11.98
N PRO A 7 2.30 -8.35 -13.24
CA PRO A 7 1.13 -7.56 -13.61
C PRO A 7 -0.16 -8.32 -13.27
N VAL A 8 -1.21 -7.58 -12.90
CA VAL A 8 -2.52 -8.15 -12.56
C VAL A 8 -3.23 -8.71 -13.80
N GLY A 9 -2.88 -8.21 -14.98
CA GLY A 9 -3.39 -8.65 -16.27
C GLY A 9 -2.49 -8.19 -17.41
N PRO A 10 -2.77 -8.61 -18.64
CA PRO A 10 -1.99 -8.19 -19.80
C PRO A 10 -2.11 -6.68 -20.02
N THR A 11 -0.99 -6.04 -20.32
CA THR A 11 -0.92 -4.62 -20.71
C THR A 11 -0.33 -4.50 -22.12
N PRO A 12 -0.80 -3.51 -22.95
CA PRO A 12 -0.29 -3.32 -24.30
C PRO A 12 1.22 -3.03 -24.36
N VAL A 13 1.76 -2.46 -23.29
CA VAL A 13 3.18 -2.16 -23.12
C VAL A 13 3.65 -2.86 -21.85
N PRO A 14 4.82 -3.51 -21.84
CA PRO A 14 5.37 -4.10 -20.62
C PRO A 14 5.49 -3.05 -19.51
N CYS A 15 4.77 -3.24 -18.44
CA CYS A 15 4.76 -2.31 -17.29
C CYS A 15 5.28 -3.02 -16.05
N GLY A 16 6.25 -2.39 -15.36
CA GLY A 16 6.62 -2.77 -14.02
C GLY A 16 5.69 -2.13 -12.99
N VAL A 17 5.49 -2.78 -11.85
CA VAL A 17 4.75 -2.19 -10.73
C VAL A 17 5.70 -1.32 -9.93
N PRO A 18 5.45 0.00 -9.82
CA PRO A 18 6.23 0.86 -8.94
C PRO A 18 6.05 0.41 -7.49
N LYS A 19 7.15 0.25 -6.79
CA LYS A 19 7.18 -0.25 -5.41
C LYS A 19 7.00 0.93 -4.45
N THR A 20 5.75 1.33 -4.21
CA THR A 20 5.42 2.42 -3.30
C THR A 20 5.56 2.00 -1.84
N ALA A 21 5.72 2.95 -0.93
CA ALA A 21 5.80 2.70 0.50
C ALA A 21 4.59 1.91 1.02
N PHE A 22 3.39 2.25 0.56
CA PHE A 22 2.15 1.53 0.93
C PHE A 22 2.20 0.05 0.53
N MET A 23 2.64 -0.26 -0.69
CA MET A 23 2.78 -1.65 -1.16
C MET A 23 3.86 -2.40 -0.39
N ILE A 24 4.98 -1.74 -0.06
CA ILE A 24 6.04 -2.34 0.74
C ILE A 24 5.52 -2.72 2.12
N GLU A 25 4.83 -1.82 2.80
CA GLU A 25 4.22 -2.11 4.11
C GLU A 25 3.21 -3.25 4.03
N SER A 26 2.32 -3.24 3.03
CA SER A 26 1.35 -4.30 2.79
C SER A 26 2.03 -5.67 2.68
N MET A 27 3.06 -5.79 1.86
CA MET A 27 3.79 -7.05 1.66
C MET A 27 4.58 -7.49 2.89
N VAL A 28 5.24 -6.55 3.57
CA VAL A 28 6.01 -6.85 4.80
C VAL A 28 5.08 -7.32 5.91
N THR A 29 3.93 -6.67 6.09
CA THR A 29 2.95 -7.07 7.10
C THR A 29 2.36 -8.45 6.79
N ALA A 30 2.01 -8.74 5.53
CA ALA A 30 1.55 -10.07 5.12
C ALA A 30 2.60 -11.14 5.41
N THR A 31 3.85 -10.86 5.06
CA THR A 31 4.98 -11.79 5.30
C THR A 31 5.18 -12.04 6.79
N ALA A 32 5.22 -11.00 7.62
CA ALA A 32 5.41 -11.13 9.06
C ALA A 32 4.29 -11.95 9.72
N ARG A 33 3.03 -11.70 9.36
CA ARG A 33 1.88 -12.46 9.86
C ARG A 33 1.94 -13.92 9.43
N ASN A 34 2.29 -14.20 8.17
CA ASN A 34 2.42 -15.56 7.67
C ASN A 34 3.55 -16.33 8.39
N ILE A 35 4.68 -15.69 8.64
CA ILE A 35 5.76 -16.29 9.43
C ILE A 35 5.26 -16.64 10.83
N GLY A 36 4.57 -15.70 11.50
CA GLY A 36 3.99 -15.95 12.83
C GLY A 36 3.02 -17.12 12.83
N GLN A 37 2.16 -17.24 11.81
CA GLN A 37 1.24 -18.37 11.68
C GLN A 37 1.97 -19.71 11.47
N ILE A 38 2.97 -19.74 10.59
CA ILE A 38 3.75 -20.95 10.32
C ILE A 38 4.48 -21.40 11.59
N LEU A 39 5.10 -20.49 12.32
CA LEU A 39 5.78 -20.79 13.58
C LEU A 39 4.82 -21.30 14.67
N GLY A 40 3.55 -20.86 14.62
CA GLY A 40 2.48 -21.35 15.50
C GLY A 40 1.81 -22.65 15.01
N GLY A 41 2.32 -23.31 13.96
CA GLY A 41 1.75 -24.55 13.40
C GLY A 41 0.54 -24.35 12.49
N GLY A 42 0.23 -23.11 12.12
CA GLY A 42 -0.82 -22.75 11.17
C GLY A 42 -0.34 -22.66 9.72
N LYS A 43 -1.23 -22.19 8.84
CA LYS A 43 -0.94 -22.00 7.41
C LYS A 43 -0.83 -20.53 7.08
N ALA A 44 0.06 -20.19 6.13
CA ALA A 44 0.15 -18.86 5.56
C ALA A 44 -1.12 -18.53 4.75
N ASN A 45 -1.88 -17.51 5.17
CA ASN A 45 -3.14 -17.14 4.52
C ASN A 45 -3.30 -15.62 4.32
N PHE A 46 -2.27 -14.83 4.58
CA PHE A 46 -2.29 -13.40 4.32
C PHE A 46 -1.58 -13.06 3.00
N GLN A 47 -2.19 -12.18 2.24
CA GLN A 47 -1.59 -11.61 1.04
C GLN A 47 -1.61 -10.08 1.13
N GLY A 48 -0.56 -9.44 0.61
CA GLY A 48 -0.55 -8.01 0.37
C GLY A 48 -1.50 -7.65 -0.78
N THR A 49 -2.07 -6.46 -0.72
CA THR A 49 -2.86 -5.92 -1.82
C THR A 49 -1.96 -5.18 -2.82
N TRP A 50 -2.33 -5.19 -4.09
CA TRP A 50 -1.65 -4.43 -5.16
C TRP A 50 -2.23 -3.01 -5.29
N ASN A 51 -2.69 -2.45 -4.19
CA ASN A 51 -3.26 -1.12 -4.15
C ASN A 51 -2.16 -0.06 -4.05
N ALA A 52 -2.36 1.08 -4.70
CA ALA A 52 -1.48 2.22 -4.60
C ALA A 52 -2.21 3.41 -4.01
N VAL A 53 -1.60 4.00 -3.00
CA VAL A 53 -1.90 5.35 -2.50
C VAL A 53 -0.60 6.13 -2.62
N CYS A 54 -0.58 7.17 -3.42
CA CYS A 54 0.64 7.89 -3.73
C CYS A 54 0.44 9.41 -3.68
N LEU A 55 1.43 10.08 -3.13
CA LEU A 55 1.58 11.53 -3.14
C LEU A 55 2.89 11.86 -3.86
N ALA A 56 2.80 12.31 -5.09
CA ALA A 56 3.94 12.82 -5.85
C ALA A 56 4.05 14.33 -5.63
N ASP A 57 5.16 14.77 -5.09
CA ASP A 57 5.44 16.17 -4.75
C ASP A 57 6.48 16.74 -5.71
N PHE A 58 6.22 17.93 -6.22
CA PHE A 58 7.08 18.66 -7.17
C PHE A 58 7.59 19.99 -6.59
N GLY A 59 7.49 20.16 -5.28
CA GLY A 59 7.97 21.34 -4.55
C GLY A 59 6.86 22.36 -4.27
N ASP A 60 6.29 22.97 -5.27
CA ASP A 60 5.23 23.99 -5.15
C ASP A 60 3.82 23.45 -5.36
N GLY A 61 3.72 22.17 -5.71
CA GLY A 61 2.47 21.44 -5.91
C GLY A 61 2.73 19.96 -6.10
N GLY A 62 1.68 19.18 -6.33
CA GLY A 62 1.84 17.74 -6.51
C GLY A 62 0.60 17.08 -7.08
N VAL A 63 0.69 15.76 -7.22
CA VAL A 63 -0.40 14.88 -7.64
C VAL A 63 -0.58 13.78 -6.60
N ALA A 64 -1.81 13.64 -6.11
CA ALA A 64 -2.24 12.50 -5.33
C ALA A 64 -3.00 11.53 -6.21
N PHE A 65 -2.78 10.23 -6.05
CA PHE A 65 -3.60 9.23 -6.72
C PHE A 65 -3.85 8.00 -5.86
N VAL A 66 -5.01 7.38 -6.09
CA VAL A 66 -5.39 6.08 -5.55
C VAL A 66 -5.72 5.17 -6.73
N ALA A 67 -5.11 4.02 -6.78
CA ALA A 67 -5.34 3.00 -7.80
C ALA A 67 -5.51 1.63 -7.14
N GLN A 68 -6.61 0.95 -7.42
CA GLN A 68 -6.94 -0.35 -6.83
C GLN A 68 -7.40 -1.33 -7.93
N PRO A 69 -6.59 -2.29 -8.30
CA PRO A 69 -5.17 -2.39 -8.06
C PRO A 69 -4.37 -1.35 -8.85
N GLN A 70 -3.08 -1.21 -8.59
CA GLN A 70 -2.24 -0.22 -9.28
C GLN A 70 -2.13 -0.47 -10.78
N ILE A 71 -2.02 -1.73 -11.22
CA ILE A 71 -1.98 -2.10 -12.64
C ILE A 71 -3.40 -2.43 -13.12
N PRO A 72 -3.81 -1.95 -14.31
CA PRO A 72 -5.12 -2.31 -14.90
C PRO A 72 -5.31 -3.83 -15.02
N PRO A 73 -6.58 -4.33 -14.99
CA PRO A 73 -7.82 -3.56 -14.82
C PRO A 73 -8.01 -3.04 -13.39
N ARG A 74 -8.45 -1.77 -13.28
CA ARG A 74 -8.63 -1.09 -11.98
C ARG A 74 -10.10 -1.01 -11.60
N ASN A 75 -10.40 -1.28 -10.33
CA ASN A 75 -11.72 -1.08 -9.74
C ASN A 75 -11.91 0.36 -9.25
N VAL A 76 -10.82 0.97 -8.76
CA VAL A 76 -10.80 2.36 -8.31
C VAL A 76 -9.65 3.07 -9.00
N ASN A 77 -9.94 4.27 -9.53
CA ASN A 77 -8.96 5.14 -10.14
C ASN A 77 -9.35 6.59 -9.82
N TRP A 78 -8.62 7.20 -8.88
CA TRP A 78 -8.86 8.57 -8.46
C TRP A 78 -7.55 9.35 -8.47
N SER A 79 -7.58 10.58 -8.94
CA SER A 79 -6.43 11.48 -8.87
C SER A 79 -6.88 12.92 -8.66
N SER A 80 -6.04 13.68 -7.99
CA SER A 80 -6.21 15.13 -7.78
C SER A 80 -4.85 15.79 -7.73
N SER A 81 -4.77 17.04 -8.16
CA SER A 81 -3.53 17.82 -8.17
C SER A 81 -3.73 19.15 -7.45
N GLY A 82 -2.63 19.73 -6.99
CA GLY A 82 -2.64 21.04 -6.38
C GLY A 82 -1.59 21.22 -5.28
N LYS A 83 -1.53 22.44 -4.75
CA LYS A 83 -0.61 22.80 -3.64
C LYS A 83 -0.90 22.02 -2.35
N TRP A 84 -2.14 21.58 -2.14
CA TRP A 84 -2.52 20.79 -0.99
C TRP A 84 -1.76 19.47 -0.91
N VAL A 85 -1.34 18.89 -2.06
CA VAL A 85 -0.58 17.62 -2.10
C VAL A 85 0.80 17.80 -1.47
N HIS A 86 1.45 18.93 -1.70
CA HIS A 86 2.72 19.26 -1.04
C HIS A 86 2.55 19.30 0.48
N ALA A 87 1.54 20.00 0.99
CA ALA A 87 1.25 20.04 2.42
C ALA A 87 0.91 18.67 2.99
N ALA A 88 0.11 17.88 2.27
CA ALA A 88 -0.24 16.51 2.64
C ALA A 88 1.00 15.60 2.68
N LYS A 89 1.93 15.78 1.74
CA LYS A 89 3.20 15.03 1.72
C LYS A 89 4.06 15.32 2.94
N ILE A 90 4.19 16.58 3.33
CA ILE A 90 4.92 16.98 4.55
C ILE A 90 4.26 16.36 5.80
N GLY A 91 2.93 16.41 5.89
CA GLY A 91 2.18 15.80 6.98
C GLY A 91 2.38 14.29 7.04
N PHE A 92 2.30 13.62 5.89
CA PHE A 92 2.54 12.19 5.77
C PHE A 92 3.96 11.80 6.17
N GLU A 93 4.97 12.57 5.76
CA GLU A 93 6.36 12.30 6.12
C GLU A 93 6.58 12.38 7.64
N LYS A 94 6.07 13.42 8.29
CA LYS A 94 6.14 13.56 9.75
C LYS A 94 5.43 12.40 10.47
N TYR A 95 4.26 12.02 9.98
CA TYR A 95 3.51 10.87 10.46
C TYR A 95 4.32 9.58 10.32
N PHE A 96 4.85 9.32 9.14
CA PHE A 96 5.59 8.10 8.84
C PHE A 96 6.86 7.98 9.69
N LEU A 97 7.62 9.07 9.82
CA LEU A 97 8.81 9.09 10.68
C LEU A 97 8.46 8.83 12.16
N ARG A 98 7.34 9.39 12.64
CA ARG A 98 6.88 9.12 14.01
C ARG A 98 6.50 7.65 14.20
N LYS A 99 5.76 7.09 13.25
CA LYS A 99 5.37 5.67 13.21
C LYS A 99 6.59 4.76 13.29
N MET A 100 7.60 5.02 12.44
CA MET A 100 8.84 4.25 12.43
C MET A 100 9.63 4.36 13.72
N ARG A 101 9.74 5.55 14.30
CA ARG A 101 10.43 5.76 15.59
C ARG A 101 9.77 5.02 16.74
N LYS A 102 8.46 4.82 16.69
CA LYS A 102 7.71 4.06 17.70
C LYS A 102 7.70 2.55 17.45
N GLY A 103 8.19 2.09 16.31
CA GLY A 103 8.11 0.69 15.90
C GLY A 103 6.68 0.21 15.63
N GLU A 104 5.74 1.12 15.38
CA GLU A 104 4.35 0.78 15.06
C GLU A 104 4.22 0.46 13.57
N SER A 105 3.87 -0.78 13.21
CA SER A 105 3.65 -1.17 11.81
C SER A 105 2.21 -0.96 11.35
N GLU A 106 1.25 -1.15 12.24
CA GLU A 106 -0.19 -1.06 11.95
C GLU A 106 -0.94 -0.33 13.08
N PRO A 107 -0.78 1.00 13.22
CA PRO A 107 -1.56 1.74 14.21
C PRO A 107 -3.06 1.63 13.90
N PHE A 108 -3.90 1.42 14.93
CA PHE A 108 -5.33 1.20 14.76
C PHE A 108 -6.04 2.34 13.99
N TYR A 109 -5.60 3.57 14.20
CA TYR A 109 -6.16 4.74 13.52
C TYR A 109 -5.83 4.78 12.01
N GLU A 110 -4.68 4.21 11.59
CA GLU A 110 -4.36 4.04 10.17
C GLU A 110 -5.29 3.01 9.53
N THR A 111 -5.46 1.87 10.18
CA THR A 111 -6.35 0.80 9.71
C THR A 111 -7.79 1.32 9.60
N MET A 112 -8.25 2.09 10.59
CA MET A 112 -9.58 2.69 10.57
C MET A 112 -9.73 3.70 9.42
N ALA A 113 -8.76 4.60 9.24
CA ALA A 113 -8.80 5.60 8.16
C ALA A 113 -8.79 4.96 6.77
N LEU A 114 -7.95 3.95 6.55
CA LEU A 114 -7.90 3.20 5.29
C LEU A 114 -9.22 2.45 5.03
N SER A 115 -9.78 1.81 6.05
CA SER A 115 -11.07 1.12 5.94
C SER A 115 -12.22 2.07 5.57
N MET A 116 -12.26 3.26 6.16
CA MET A 116 -13.24 4.30 5.81
C MET A 116 -13.13 4.76 4.34
N LEU A 117 -11.93 4.68 3.77
CA LEU A 117 -11.66 5.00 2.37
C LEU A 117 -11.83 3.79 1.43
N GLY A 118 -12.23 2.63 1.96
CA GLY A 118 -12.33 1.38 1.17
C GLY A 118 -10.98 0.86 0.68
N ILE A 119 -9.89 1.18 1.38
CA ILE A 119 -8.54 0.79 1.00
C ILE A 119 -8.05 -0.31 1.92
N ASP A 120 -7.96 -1.52 1.40
CA ASP A 120 -7.44 -2.67 2.14
C ASP A 120 -5.92 -2.79 1.98
N LYS A 121 -5.23 -2.95 3.09
CA LYS A 121 -3.78 -3.18 3.14
C LYS A 121 -3.45 -4.67 3.04
N LEU A 122 -4.29 -5.52 3.61
CA LEU A 122 -4.13 -6.97 3.63
C LEU A 122 -5.38 -7.66 3.12
N LYS A 123 -5.19 -8.82 2.50
CA LYS A 123 -6.24 -9.73 2.10
C LYS A 123 -6.01 -11.09 2.76
N ALA A 124 -7.02 -11.58 3.47
CA ALA A 124 -7.02 -12.97 3.92
C ALA A 124 -7.50 -13.88 2.77
N VAL A 125 -6.73 -14.91 2.49
CA VAL A 125 -7.09 -15.94 1.51
C VAL A 125 -7.56 -17.15 2.30
N LYS A 126 -8.71 -17.73 1.94
CA LYS A 126 -9.12 -19.01 2.52
C LYS A 126 -8.04 -20.03 2.17
N ALA A 127 -7.47 -20.67 3.18
CA ALA A 127 -6.61 -21.82 2.98
C ALA A 127 -7.51 -22.99 2.54
N ASP A 128 -7.32 -23.42 1.30
CA ASP A 128 -7.88 -24.68 0.80
C ASP A 128 -7.24 -25.90 1.51
#